data_e4131438cc0386831e6147c4335c6348
#
_entry.id   e4131438cc0386831e6147c4335c6348
#
_cell.length_a   1.000
_cell.length_b   1.000
_cell.length_c   1.000
_cell.angle_alpha   90.00
_cell.angle_beta   90.00
_cell.angle_gamma   90.00
#
_symmetry.space_group_name_H-M   'P 1'
#
loop_
_entity.id
_entity.type
_entity.pdbx_description
1 polymer ?
#
loop_
_entity_poly.entity_id
_entity_poly.type
_entity_poly.pdbx_seq_one_letter_code
_entity_poly.pdbx_strand_id
1 'polypeptide(L)'
;MKRVVITGLGIYSCIGKDLEEVKTSLLQGRSGIIFDPVRKEMGFRSALTGFVERPNLKGLLDRRARIMLPEQGEFAYMATIQALAQAGIDADYIQQHEIGILYGNDSSAKATIEAVDVMRQKKDTMLVGSGAVFQTMNSTVTMNLATIFKLRGVNFTISAACASGSHAIGLGYHFIKTGLQDCIITGGAQETNALSMGNFDALSAFSAHELDPQKASRPFDKDRDGLIPSGGGATVVLESLEIAQKRGAHILAEVIGYGFSSNGEHISNPTVNGPVRSLRMALKDAGVDPAAIDYINAHATSTQAGDASEAKALVEVFGEKKVPVSSTKSMTGHECWMAGASEIVYSMIMMQNGFIAPNINFQNPDEDSAKLDIVKTSKEKNINVFLSNSFGFGGTNSSLIVRKWIP
;
A
#
# COMPACT_ATOMS: atom_id res chain seq x y z
N MET A 1 -4.19 22.75 -15.61
CA MET A 1 -3.81 21.82 -14.54
C MET A 1 -2.49 21.16 -14.94
N LYS A 2 -1.55 20.96 -13.99
CA LYS A 2 -0.27 20.30 -14.29
C LYS A 2 -0.46 18.80 -14.50
N ARG A 3 0.37 18.22 -15.37
CA ARG A 3 0.48 16.76 -15.49
C ARG A 3 1.37 16.25 -14.35
N VAL A 4 1.06 15.05 -13.84
CA VAL A 4 1.73 14.48 -12.66
C VAL A 4 2.40 13.17 -13.04
N VAL A 5 3.70 13.09 -12.85
CA VAL A 5 4.50 11.93 -13.24
C VAL A 5 5.12 11.23 -12.04
N ILE A 6 5.37 9.94 -12.18
CA ILE A 6 6.12 9.11 -11.23
C ILE A 6 7.57 9.08 -11.70
N THR A 7 8.50 9.44 -10.82
CA THR A 7 9.94 9.43 -11.11
C THR A 7 10.73 8.48 -10.21
N GLY A 8 10.16 8.02 -9.09
CA GLY A 8 10.83 7.11 -8.19
C GLY A 8 9.87 6.17 -7.48
N LEU A 9 10.32 4.95 -7.27
CA LEU A 9 9.64 3.86 -6.57
C LEU A 9 10.56 3.25 -5.53
N GLY A 10 10.01 2.84 -4.41
CA GLY A 10 10.72 2.06 -3.41
C GLY A 10 9.78 1.16 -2.65
N ILE A 11 10.29 0.02 -2.22
CA ILE A 11 9.50 -1.01 -1.56
C ILE A 11 10.34 -1.78 -0.54
N TYR A 12 9.71 -2.13 0.57
CA TYR A 12 10.25 -3.04 1.56
C TYR A 12 9.09 -3.86 2.13
N SER A 13 8.93 -5.10 1.68
CA SER A 13 7.75 -5.93 1.93
C SER A 13 8.13 -7.39 2.21
N CYS A 14 7.13 -8.22 2.54
CA CYS A 14 7.33 -9.64 2.80
C CYS A 14 7.71 -10.46 1.56
N ILE A 15 7.55 -9.91 0.34
CA ILE A 15 7.94 -10.58 -0.91
C ILE A 15 9.23 -10.02 -1.53
N GLY A 16 9.87 -9.06 -0.85
CA GLY A 16 11.17 -8.51 -1.27
C GLY A 16 11.50 -7.21 -0.57
N LYS A 17 12.80 -6.94 -0.45
CA LYS A 17 13.36 -5.76 0.23
C LYS A 17 13.70 -4.62 -0.74
N ASP A 18 13.58 -4.88 -2.05
CA ASP A 18 13.79 -3.93 -3.13
C ASP A 18 12.96 -4.30 -4.37
N LEU A 19 13.02 -3.45 -5.41
CA LEU A 19 12.23 -3.62 -6.63
C LEU A 19 12.56 -4.91 -7.39
N GLU A 20 13.83 -5.37 -7.38
CA GLU A 20 14.25 -6.57 -8.13
C GLU A 20 13.83 -7.87 -7.42
N GLU A 21 13.96 -7.93 -6.08
CA GLU A 21 13.46 -9.06 -5.30
C GLU A 21 11.93 -9.17 -5.45
N VAL A 22 11.23 -8.05 -5.36
CA VAL A 22 9.77 -7.99 -5.53
C VAL A 22 9.37 -8.39 -6.95
N LYS A 23 10.05 -7.91 -7.98
CA LYS A 23 9.81 -8.33 -9.38
C LYS A 23 9.90 -9.84 -9.54
N THR A 24 10.96 -10.42 -8.99
CA THR A 24 11.19 -11.87 -9.03
C THR A 24 10.05 -12.62 -8.34
N SER A 25 9.63 -12.16 -7.17
CA SER A 25 8.54 -12.78 -6.40
C SER A 25 7.19 -12.66 -7.11
N LEU A 26 6.87 -11.49 -7.68
CA LEU A 26 5.65 -11.27 -8.46
C LEU A 26 5.58 -12.17 -9.69
N LEU A 27 6.70 -12.28 -10.43
CA LEU A 27 6.77 -13.09 -11.65
C LEU A 27 6.61 -14.59 -11.34
N GLN A 28 7.17 -15.04 -10.22
CA GLN A 28 7.12 -16.44 -9.78
C GLN A 28 5.86 -16.80 -8.99
N GLY A 29 5.03 -15.83 -8.60
CA GLY A 29 3.90 -16.05 -7.70
C GLY A 29 4.34 -16.51 -6.31
N ARG A 30 5.46 -15.98 -5.77
CA ARG A 30 6.01 -16.38 -4.47
C ARG A 30 5.22 -15.72 -3.34
N SER A 31 4.69 -16.54 -2.42
CA SER A 31 4.05 -16.07 -1.19
C SER A 31 5.08 -15.67 -0.13
N GLY A 32 4.86 -14.53 0.52
CA GLY A 32 5.61 -14.09 1.70
C GLY A 32 4.92 -14.44 3.03
N ILE A 33 3.85 -15.24 2.98
CA ILE A 33 3.06 -15.59 4.15
C ILE A 33 3.68 -16.78 4.88
N ILE A 34 3.83 -16.62 6.19
CA ILE A 34 4.37 -17.64 7.11
C ILE A 34 3.45 -17.86 8.30
N PHE A 35 3.68 -18.94 9.03
CA PHE A 35 3.18 -19.15 10.38
C PHE A 35 4.14 -18.50 11.37
N ASP A 36 3.62 -17.65 12.27
CA ASP A 36 4.39 -16.95 13.30
C ASP A 36 4.08 -17.58 14.68
N PRO A 37 5.01 -18.36 15.27
CA PRO A 37 4.80 -19.03 16.54
C PRO A 37 4.57 -18.02 17.70
N VAL A 38 5.13 -16.82 17.63
CA VAL A 38 4.96 -15.79 18.66
C VAL A 38 3.49 -15.37 18.79
N ARG A 39 2.79 -15.24 17.65
CA ARG A 39 1.34 -14.95 17.66
C ARG A 39 0.56 -16.08 18.33
N LYS A 40 0.94 -17.33 18.07
CA LYS A 40 0.27 -18.49 18.71
C LYS A 40 0.47 -18.52 20.22
N GLU A 41 1.69 -18.25 20.70
CA GLU A 41 2.03 -18.13 22.12
C GLU A 41 1.27 -16.98 22.81
N MET A 42 0.98 -15.89 22.06
CA MET A 42 0.17 -14.77 22.54
C MET A 42 -1.34 -15.01 22.50
N GLY A 43 -1.78 -16.20 22.08
CA GLY A 43 -3.20 -16.58 22.07
C GLY A 43 -3.99 -16.13 20.84
N PHE A 44 -3.32 -15.79 19.73
CA PHE A 44 -4.01 -15.47 18.47
C PHE A 44 -4.79 -16.67 17.94
N ARG A 45 -5.98 -16.43 17.43
CA ARG A 45 -6.77 -17.39 16.67
C ARG A 45 -6.05 -17.79 15.37
N SER A 46 -5.46 -16.79 14.70
CA SER A 46 -4.65 -16.98 13.51
C SER A 46 -3.21 -16.50 13.72
N ALA A 47 -2.26 -17.42 13.54
CA ALA A 47 -0.82 -17.13 13.60
C ALA A 47 -0.20 -16.79 12.23
N LEU A 48 -1.02 -16.58 11.20
CA LEU A 48 -0.55 -16.27 9.85
C LEU A 48 -0.14 -14.80 9.73
N THR A 49 0.94 -14.54 9.00
CA THR A 49 1.40 -13.17 8.72
C THR A 49 2.27 -13.13 7.47
N GLY A 50 2.20 -12.02 6.71
CA GLY A 50 3.27 -11.66 5.79
C GLY A 50 4.46 -11.14 6.58
N PHE A 51 5.53 -11.92 6.69
CA PHE A 51 6.68 -11.60 7.52
C PHE A 51 7.62 -10.61 6.83
N VAL A 52 7.90 -9.51 7.52
CA VAL A 52 8.87 -8.50 7.08
C VAL A 52 10.01 -8.41 8.10
N GLU A 53 11.21 -8.77 7.68
CA GLU A 53 12.38 -8.66 8.55
C GLU A 53 12.72 -7.18 8.79
N ARG A 54 12.96 -6.81 10.04
CA ARG A 54 13.37 -5.43 10.36
C ARG A 54 14.73 -5.09 9.80
N PRO A 55 14.89 -3.92 9.16
CA PRO A 55 16.17 -3.51 8.58
C PRO A 55 17.19 -3.14 9.68
N ASN A 56 18.48 -3.36 9.40
CA ASN A 56 19.52 -2.85 10.24
C ASN A 56 19.89 -1.41 9.81
N LEU A 57 19.45 -0.43 10.58
CA LEU A 57 19.71 1.00 10.28
C LEU A 57 21.01 1.54 10.88
N LYS A 58 21.85 0.69 11.54
CA LYS A 58 23.17 1.12 12.01
C LYS A 58 24.06 1.48 10.80
N GLY A 59 24.66 2.65 10.84
CA GLY A 59 25.45 3.17 9.73
C GLY A 59 24.64 3.96 8.67
N LEU A 60 23.32 3.77 8.59
CA LEU A 60 22.43 4.57 7.74
C LEU A 60 21.89 5.78 8.47
N LEU A 61 21.52 5.63 9.74
CA LEU A 61 20.99 6.68 10.60
C LEU A 61 21.77 6.78 11.91
N ASP A 62 21.89 7.97 12.44
CA ASP A 62 22.42 8.20 13.77
C ASP A 62 21.54 7.59 14.87
N ARG A 63 22.05 7.51 16.09
CA ARG A 63 21.32 6.91 17.22
C ARG A 63 20.02 7.67 17.52
N ARG A 64 20.02 8.98 17.41
CA ARG A 64 18.86 9.82 17.75
C ARG A 64 17.72 9.58 16.78
N ALA A 65 17.99 9.59 15.48
CA ALA A 65 16.99 9.30 14.46
C ALA A 65 16.40 7.88 14.63
N ARG A 66 17.26 6.87 14.88
CA ARG A 66 16.80 5.48 15.10
C ARG A 66 15.89 5.30 16.32
N ILE A 67 16.13 6.04 17.41
CA ILE A 67 15.27 5.96 18.62
C ILE A 67 13.87 6.59 18.36
N MET A 68 13.75 7.53 17.45
CA MET A 68 12.49 8.19 17.11
C MET A 68 11.63 7.37 16.14
N LEU A 69 12.24 6.45 15.37
CA LEU A 69 11.55 5.65 14.37
C LEU A 69 10.90 4.40 14.99
N PRO A 70 9.57 4.20 14.87
CA PRO A 70 8.95 2.91 15.11
C PRO A 70 9.17 1.97 13.92
N GLU A 71 8.75 0.72 14.05
CA GLU A 71 8.92 -0.34 13.04
C GLU A 71 8.46 0.07 11.63
N GLN A 72 7.24 0.60 11.49
CA GLN A 72 6.74 1.07 10.20
C GLN A 72 7.55 2.25 9.64
N GLY A 73 8.11 3.08 10.51
CA GLY A 73 9.01 4.18 10.10
C GLY A 73 10.34 3.66 9.53
N GLU A 74 10.85 2.55 10.06
CA GLU A 74 12.06 1.88 9.54
C GLU A 74 11.83 1.34 8.13
N PHE A 75 10.69 0.69 7.91
CA PHE A 75 10.31 0.18 6.57
C PHE A 75 10.10 1.33 5.57
N ALA A 76 9.39 2.38 6.00
CA ALA A 76 9.19 3.57 5.17
C ALA A 76 10.49 4.27 4.80
N TYR A 77 11.45 4.35 5.73
CA TYR A 77 12.78 4.89 5.45
C TYR A 77 13.50 4.08 4.36
N MET A 78 13.50 2.74 4.46
CA MET A 78 14.13 1.88 3.45
C MET A 78 13.49 2.05 2.07
N ALA A 79 12.17 2.12 1.99
CA ALA A 79 11.47 2.38 0.74
C ALA A 79 11.77 3.79 0.20
N THR A 80 11.85 4.79 1.08
CA THR A 80 12.07 6.19 0.65
C THR A 80 13.47 6.40 0.09
N ILE A 81 14.53 5.81 0.68
CA ILE A 81 15.88 5.94 0.11
C ILE A 81 16.00 5.32 -1.28
N GLN A 82 15.32 4.20 -1.53
CA GLN A 82 15.25 3.58 -2.86
C GLN A 82 14.54 4.50 -3.86
N ALA A 83 13.38 5.03 -3.48
CA ALA A 83 12.59 5.89 -4.35
C ALA A 83 13.32 7.20 -4.71
N LEU A 84 13.98 7.83 -3.74
CA LEU A 84 14.80 9.02 -3.96
C LEU A 84 15.99 8.73 -4.88
N ALA A 85 16.69 7.61 -4.66
CA ALA A 85 17.79 7.19 -5.50
C ALA A 85 17.36 6.94 -6.95
N GLN A 86 16.23 6.24 -7.17
CA GLN A 86 15.69 6.01 -8.50
C GLN A 86 15.24 7.31 -9.16
N ALA A 87 14.65 8.24 -8.40
CA ALA A 87 14.26 9.55 -8.89
C ALA A 87 15.46 10.46 -9.21
N GLY A 88 16.67 10.13 -8.76
CA GLY A 88 17.83 11.01 -8.86
C GLY A 88 17.69 12.28 -8.01
N ILE A 89 17.04 12.17 -6.85
CA ILE A 89 16.85 13.26 -5.89
C ILE A 89 17.81 13.05 -4.73
N ASP A 90 18.83 13.83 -4.67
CA ASP A 90 19.86 13.83 -3.64
C ASP A 90 19.64 14.92 -2.56
N ALA A 91 20.54 14.97 -1.59
CA ALA A 91 20.48 15.94 -0.51
C ALA A 91 20.60 17.38 -0.99
N ASP A 92 21.38 17.64 -2.04
CA ASP A 92 21.57 18.99 -2.59
C ASP A 92 20.30 19.45 -3.31
N TYR A 93 19.67 18.57 -4.07
CA TYR A 93 18.37 18.85 -4.69
C TYR A 93 17.31 19.17 -3.63
N ILE A 94 17.23 18.36 -2.57
CA ILE A 94 16.27 18.58 -1.47
C ILE A 94 16.49 19.93 -0.78
N GLN A 95 17.74 20.35 -0.58
CA GLN A 95 18.04 21.64 0.04
C GLN A 95 17.60 22.85 -0.83
N GLN A 96 17.58 22.70 -2.13
CA GLN A 96 17.25 23.76 -3.08
C GLN A 96 15.76 23.85 -3.42
N HIS A 97 14.98 22.78 -3.12
CA HIS A 97 13.58 22.68 -3.51
C HIS A 97 12.66 22.41 -2.32
N GLU A 98 11.40 22.83 -2.44
CA GLU A 98 10.36 22.47 -1.49
C GLU A 98 9.73 21.13 -1.90
N ILE A 99 10.16 20.07 -1.23
CA ILE A 99 9.61 18.72 -1.44
C ILE A 99 8.66 18.41 -0.29
N GLY A 100 7.42 18.01 -0.64
CA GLY A 100 6.39 17.58 0.31
C GLY A 100 6.48 16.09 0.65
N ILE A 101 5.75 15.69 1.69
CA ILE A 101 5.52 14.30 2.06
C ILE A 101 4.06 14.07 2.46
N LEU A 102 3.43 13.09 1.84
CA LEU A 102 2.11 12.55 2.19
C LEU A 102 2.21 11.04 2.33
N TYR A 103 1.91 10.51 3.51
CA TYR A 103 2.13 9.09 3.75
C TYR A 103 0.97 8.45 4.50
N GLY A 104 0.51 7.29 4.04
CA GLY A 104 -0.53 6.50 4.71
C GLY A 104 0.03 5.81 5.95
N ASN A 105 -0.52 6.13 7.13
CA ASN A 105 -0.26 5.45 8.39
C ASN A 105 -1.43 5.71 9.33
N ASP A 106 -2.13 4.66 9.75
CA ASP A 106 -3.38 4.80 10.52
C ASP A 106 -3.24 4.38 11.99
N SER A 107 -2.15 3.71 12.35
CA SER A 107 -1.87 3.39 13.74
C SER A 107 -0.37 3.25 14.02
N SER A 108 -0.04 3.38 15.31
CA SER A 108 1.27 3.08 15.90
C SER A 108 1.05 2.36 17.23
N ALA A 109 0.46 1.18 17.14
CA ALA A 109 -0.09 0.47 18.31
C ALA A 109 0.99 -0.06 19.23
N LYS A 110 2.04 -0.72 18.70
CA LYS A 110 3.12 -1.30 19.51
C LYS A 110 3.75 -0.27 20.44
N ALA A 111 4.18 0.87 19.92
CA ALA A 111 4.83 1.91 20.69
C ALA A 111 3.92 2.44 21.81
N THR A 112 2.61 2.56 21.53
CA THR A 112 1.61 3.01 22.51
C THR A 112 1.43 1.98 23.64
N ILE A 113 1.29 0.69 23.28
CA ILE A 113 1.12 -0.39 24.25
C ILE A 113 2.35 -0.50 25.16
N GLU A 114 3.55 -0.54 24.57
CA GLU A 114 4.80 -0.62 25.34
C GLU A 114 4.98 0.57 26.29
N ALA A 115 4.68 1.80 25.85
CA ALA A 115 4.73 2.98 26.70
C ALA A 115 3.74 2.89 27.88
N VAL A 116 2.51 2.44 27.62
CA VAL A 116 1.49 2.23 28.68
C VAL A 116 1.92 1.15 29.66
N ASP A 117 2.49 0.04 29.19
CA ASP A 117 2.95 -1.06 30.04
C ASP A 117 4.11 -0.63 30.96
N VAL A 118 5.06 0.15 30.42
CA VAL A 118 6.13 0.75 31.26
C VAL A 118 5.53 1.63 32.36
N MET A 119 4.59 2.52 32.03
CA MET A 119 3.92 3.38 33.05
C MET A 119 3.17 2.56 34.11
N ARG A 120 2.44 1.52 33.69
CA ARG A 120 1.68 0.65 34.61
C ARG A 120 2.57 -0.14 35.54
N GLN A 121 3.67 -0.71 35.00
CA GLN A 121 4.58 -1.57 35.74
C GLN A 121 5.55 -0.77 36.64
N LYS A 122 6.13 0.30 36.11
CA LYS A 122 7.20 1.07 36.77
C LYS A 122 6.69 2.24 37.58
N LYS A 123 5.45 2.71 37.35
CA LYS A 123 4.87 3.89 38.01
C LYS A 123 5.73 5.16 37.88
N ASP A 124 6.50 5.25 36.82
CA ASP A 124 7.41 6.35 36.52
C ASP A 124 7.43 6.64 35.00
N THR A 125 6.93 7.82 34.63
CA THR A 125 6.85 8.23 33.19
C THR A 125 8.22 8.54 32.59
N MET A 126 9.23 8.84 33.42
CA MET A 126 10.59 9.10 32.91
C MET A 126 11.23 7.85 32.32
N LEU A 127 10.79 6.66 32.72
CA LEU A 127 11.28 5.39 32.19
C LEU A 127 10.70 5.03 30.81
N VAL A 128 9.66 5.73 30.34
CA VAL A 128 9.10 5.53 29.01
C VAL A 128 10.11 5.95 27.91
N GLY A 129 10.93 6.95 28.21
CA GLY A 129 11.94 7.45 27.31
C GLY A 129 11.43 8.55 26.37
N SER A 130 12.34 9.45 25.98
CA SER A 130 12.01 10.66 25.21
C SER A 130 11.59 10.40 23.74
N GLY A 131 11.88 9.21 23.20
CA GLY A 131 11.48 8.84 21.84
C GLY A 131 10.02 8.39 21.73
N ALA A 132 9.44 7.90 22.81
CA ALA A 132 8.14 7.24 22.80
C ALA A 132 7.01 8.15 22.24
N VAL A 133 6.96 9.41 22.65
CA VAL A 133 5.93 10.34 22.16
C VAL A 133 5.93 10.48 20.63
N PHE A 134 7.10 10.47 20.01
CA PHE A 134 7.21 10.56 18.54
C PHE A 134 6.85 9.26 17.84
N GLN A 135 7.05 8.12 18.50
CA GLN A 135 6.69 6.82 17.96
C GLN A 135 5.18 6.53 18.07
N THR A 136 4.49 7.08 19.07
CA THR A 136 3.06 6.79 19.32
C THR A 136 2.09 7.59 18.47
N MET A 137 2.54 8.65 17.81
CA MET A 137 1.68 9.48 16.95
C MET A 137 1.42 8.80 15.61
N ASN A 138 0.21 8.93 15.04
CA ASN A 138 -0.07 8.46 13.69
C ASN A 138 0.81 9.15 12.63
N SER A 139 1.23 10.39 12.89
CA SER A 139 2.15 11.15 12.04
C SER A 139 3.62 10.74 12.15
N THR A 140 3.94 9.69 12.92
CA THR A 140 5.33 9.29 13.19
C THR A 140 6.15 9.07 11.92
N VAL A 141 5.56 8.49 10.86
CA VAL A 141 6.25 8.23 9.59
C VAL A 141 6.63 9.55 8.92
N THR A 142 5.67 10.44 8.69
CA THR A 142 5.90 11.71 7.98
C THR A 142 6.80 12.65 8.77
N MET A 143 6.63 12.75 10.09
CA MET A 143 7.49 13.59 10.95
C MET A 143 8.95 13.14 10.90
N ASN A 144 9.19 11.84 11.05
CA ASN A 144 10.55 11.30 11.05
C ASN A 144 11.20 11.43 9.67
N LEU A 145 10.52 11.01 8.59
CA LEU A 145 11.07 11.11 7.24
C LEU A 145 11.32 12.57 6.83
N ALA A 146 10.38 13.48 7.12
CA ALA A 146 10.58 14.90 6.84
C ALA A 146 11.81 15.48 7.56
N THR A 147 12.03 15.07 8.82
CA THR A 147 13.19 15.52 9.60
C THR A 147 14.50 14.90 9.09
N ILE A 148 14.50 13.59 8.79
CA ILE A 148 15.68 12.87 8.30
C ILE A 148 16.13 13.42 6.95
N PHE A 149 15.19 13.58 6.00
CA PHE A 149 15.47 14.07 4.65
C PHE A 149 15.42 15.60 4.52
N LYS A 150 15.09 16.33 5.59
CA LYS A 150 14.99 17.82 5.61
C LYS A 150 13.96 18.36 4.61
N LEU A 151 12.82 17.67 4.47
CA LEU A 151 11.73 18.07 3.60
C LEU A 151 11.03 19.33 4.15
N ARG A 152 10.67 20.27 3.29
CA ARG A 152 10.12 21.58 3.68
C ARG A 152 8.76 21.91 3.08
N GLY A 153 8.25 21.08 2.17
CA GLY A 153 6.92 21.21 1.59
C GLY A 153 5.81 20.72 2.52
N VAL A 154 4.66 20.39 1.95
CA VAL A 154 3.53 19.81 2.70
C VAL A 154 3.95 18.57 3.48
N ASN A 155 3.43 18.43 4.71
CA ASN A 155 3.75 17.28 5.58
C ASN A 155 2.47 16.82 6.28
N PHE A 156 1.77 15.83 5.69
CA PHE A 156 0.55 15.26 6.27
C PHE A 156 0.59 13.73 6.26
N THR A 157 0.08 13.14 7.33
CA THR A 157 -0.23 11.72 7.41
C THR A 157 -1.69 11.51 7.04
N ILE A 158 -1.95 10.54 6.18
CA ILE A 158 -3.29 10.16 5.76
C ILE A 158 -3.72 8.93 6.54
N SER A 159 -4.81 9.08 7.29
CA SER A 159 -5.43 8.03 8.08
C SER A 159 -6.80 7.75 7.47
N ALA A 160 -6.92 6.65 6.75
CA ALA A 160 -8.10 6.23 5.99
C ALA A 160 -8.17 4.70 5.87
N ALA A 161 -7.89 4.01 6.97
CA ALA A 161 -7.81 2.56 7.05
C ALA A 161 -6.99 1.96 5.88
N CYS A 162 -7.45 0.88 5.28
CA CYS A 162 -6.74 0.18 4.19
C CYS A 162 -6.51 1.02 2.92
N ALA A 163 -7.21 2.16 2.78
CA ALA A 163 -7.04 3.08 1.65
C ALA A 163 -6.01 4.19 1.90
N SER A 164 -5.38 4.25 3.09
CA SER A 164 -4.48 5.36 3.49
C SER A 164 -3.35 5.61 2.49
N GLY A 165 -2.63 4.58 2.06
CA GLY A 165 -1.53 4.70 1.10
C GLY A 165 -1.99 5.14 -0.28
N SER A 166 -3.13 4.63 -0.76
CA SER A 166 -3.74 5.04 -2.02
C SER A 166 -4.20 6.52 -1.97
N HIS A 167 -4.87 6.92 -0.89
CA HIS A 167 -5.26 8.32 -0.69
C HIS A 167 -4.04 9.26 -0.56
N ALA A 168 -2.94 8.81 0.03
CA ALA A 168 -1.70 9.60 0.09
C ALA A 168 -1.17 9.92 -1.32
N ILE A 169 -1.16 8.93 -2.22
CA ILE A 169 -0.77 9.14 -3.64
C ILE A 169 -1.80 10.02 -4.35
N GLY A 170 -3.10 9.76 -4.17
CA GLY A 170 -4.17 10.51 -4.81
C GLY A 170 -4.20 11.99 -4.39
N LEU A 171 -3.98 12.28 -3.12
CA LEU A 171 -3.85 13.66 -2.64
C LEU A 171 -2.56 14.32 -3.13
N GLY A 172 -1.44 13.59 -3.16
CA GLY A 172 -0.19 14.07 -3.76
C GLY A 172 -0.38 14.45 -5.22
N TYR A 173 -1.09 13.61 -5.99
CA TYR A 173 -1.50 13.92 -7.35
C TYR A 173 -2.33 15.20 -7.42
N HIS A 174 -3.31 15.40 -6.56
CA HIS A 174 -4.13 16.61 -6.55
C HIS A 174 -3.32 17.87 -6.19
N PHE A 175 -2.44 17.81 -5.20
CA PHE A 175 -1.60 18.95 -4.84
C PHE A 175 -0.69 19.39 -5.99
N ILE A 176 -0.10 18.43 -6.71
CA ILE A 176 0.73 18.76 -7.87
C ILE A 176 -0.13 19.24 -9.05
N LYS A 177 -1.23 18.54 -9.36
CA LYS A 177 -2.16 18.90 -10.44
C LYS A 177 -2.70 20.32 -10.31
N THR A 178 -2.95 20.77 -9.08
CA THR A 178 -3.44 22.13 -8.79
C THR A 178 -2.33 23.17 -8.62
N GLY A 179 -1.06 22.76 -8.64
CA GLY A 179 0.09 23.66 -8.54
C GLY A 179 0.47 24.10 -7.12
N LEU A 180 -0.07 23.43 -6.09
CA LEU A 180 0.28 23.70 -4.69
C LEU A 180 1.67 23.17 -4.31
N GLN A 181 2.12 22.12 -4.99
CA GLN A 181 3.46 21.55 -4.85
C GLN A 181 3.97 21.10 -6.23
N ASP A 182 5.27 20.98 -6.38
CA ASP A 182 5.89 20.48 -7.61
C ASP A 182 6.51 19.09 -7.45
N CYS A 183 6.87 18.72 -6.22
CA CYS A 183 7.41 17.39 -5.90
C CYS A 183 6.90 16.94 -4.54
N ILE A 184 6.40 15.71 -4.47
CA ILE A 184 5.89 15.10 -3.23
C ILE A 184 6.35 13.65 -3.14
N ILE A 185 6.92 13.29 -2.00
CA ILE A 185 7.14 11.89 -1.61
C ILE A 185 5.82 11.37 -1.05
N THR A 186 5.24 10.36 -1.71
CA THR A 186 4.01 9.72 -1.27
C THR A 186 4.26 8.26 -0.92
N GLY A 187 3.39 7.66 -0.12
CA GLY A 187 3.57 6.25 0.22
C GLY A 187 2.60 5.74 1.27
N GLY A 188 2.95 4.60 1.84
CA GLY A 188 2.24 4.00 2.97
C GLY A 188 3.16 3.06 3.75
N ALA A 189 2.90 2.91 5.04
CA ALA A 189 3.66 2.01 5.92
C ALA A 189 2.77 1.33 6.94
N GLN A 190 3.17 0.11 7.33
CA GLN A 190 2.48 -0.71 8.32
C GLN A 190 3.48 -1.51 9.15
N GLU A 191 3.32 -1.48 10.47
CA GLU A 191 4.01 -2.38 11.39
C GLU A 191 3.41 -3.80 11.34
N THR A 192 4.25 -4.83 11.50
CA THR A 192 3.83 -6.24 11.34
C THR A 192 3.79 -7.04 12.66
N ASN A 193 4.17 -6.41 13.75
CA ASN A 193 4.27 -7.08 15.06
C ASN A 193 2.92 -7.55 15.62
N ALA A 194 2.94 -8.53 16.53
CA ALA A 194 1.75 -9.11 17.12
C ALA A 194 0.91 -8.08 17.93
N LEU A 195 1.55 -7.12 18.61
CA LEU A 195 0.82 -6.13 19.41
C LEU A 195 -0.11 -5.24 18.58
N SER A 196 0.29 -4.91 17.35
CA SER A 196 -0.53 -4.11 16.44
C SER A 196 -1.70 -4.89 15.83
N MET A 197 -1.59 -6.22 15.75
CA MET A 197 -2.54 -7.07 15.02
C MET A 197 -3.56 -7.78 15.93
N GLY A 198 -3.39 -7.75 17.25
CA GLY A 198 -4.26 -8.46 18.18
C GLY A 198 -5.73 -8.05 18.10
N ASN A 199 -6.02 -6.75 17.92
CA ASN A 199 -7.38 -6.26 17.77
C ASN A 199 -8.05 -6.73 16.46
N PHE A 200 -7.29 -6.90 15.39
CA PHE A 200 -7.79 -7.47 14.14
C PHE A 200 -8.08 -8.97 14.25
N ASP A 201 -7.25 -9.72 14.99
CA ASP A 201 -7.52 -11.13 15.28
C ASP A 201 -8.79 -11.30 16.11
N ALA A 202 -9.01 -10.42 17.10
CA ALA A 202 -10.23 -10.38 17.91
C ALA A 202 -11.49 -10.08 17.07
N LEU A 203 -11.38 -9.36 15.97
CA LEU A 203 -12.48 -9.13 15.02
C LEU A 203 -12.86 -10.40 14.22
N SER A 204 -12.07 -11.46 14.34
CA SER A 204 -12.22 -12.72 13.57
C SER A 204 -12.14 -12.54 12.06
N ALA A 205 -11.46 -11.49 11.60
CA ALA A 205 -11.29 -11.17 10.17
C ALA A 205 -10.14 -11.94 9.51
N PHE A 206 -9.27 -12.58 10.31
CA PHE A 206 -8.12 -13.31 9.79
C PHE A 206 -8.48 -14.75 9.37
N SER A 207 -7.84 -15.20 8.29
CA SER A 207 -7.88 -16.61 7.89
C SER A 207 -7.30 -17.50 8.98
N ALA A 208 -7.94 -18.62 9.24
CA ALA A 208 -7.47 -19.65 10.17
C ALA A 208 -6.81 -20.84 9.46
N HIS A 209 -6.50 -20.73 8.18
CA HIS A 209 -5.97 -21.81 7.36
C HIS A 209 -4.46 -22.02 7.57
N GLU A 210 -4.06 -22.36 8.81
CA GLU A 210 -2.67 -22.43 9.27
C GLU A 210 -1.85 -23.62 8.76
N LEU A 211 -2.51 -24.68 8.26
CA LEU A 211 -1.83 -25.92 7.82
C LEU A 211 -0.91 -25.70 6.62
N ASP A 212 -1.27 -24.77 5.73
CA ASP A 212 -0.45 -24.40 4.58
C ASP A 212 -0.48 -22.88 4.44
N PRO A 213 0.40 -22.15 5.16
CA PRO A 213 0.40 -20.70 5.21
C PRO A 213 0.41 -20.03 3.83
N GLN A 214 1.16 -20.59 2.89
CA GLN A 214 1.28 -20.01 1.54
C GLN A 214 0.00 -20.15 0.71
N LYS A 215 -0.94 -21.02 1.11
CA LYS A 215 -2.23 -21.22 0.45
C LYS A 215 -3.40 -20.53 1.17
N ALA A 216 -3.14 -19.85 2.28
CA ALA A 216 -4.20 -19.26 3.09
C ALA A 216 -4.81 -18.00 2.45
N SER A 217 -3.99 -17.08 1.89
CA SER A 217 -4.51 -15.92 1.16
C SER A 217 -4.94 -16.34 -0.24
N ARG A 218 -6.25 -16.26 -0.50
CA ARG A 218 -6.88 -16.71 -1.76
C ARG A 218 -7.98 -15.77 -2.25
N PRO A 219 -7.62 -14.52 -2.61
CA PRO A 219 -8.60 -13.54 -3.07
C PRO A 219 -9.48 -14.08 -4.19
N PHE A 220 -10.78 -13.79 -4.10
CA PHE A 220 -11.83 -14.22 -5.04
C PHE A 220 -12.14 -15.72 -5.07
N ASP A 221 -11.36 -16.58 -4.41
CA ASP A 221 -11.64 -18.03 -4.35
C ASP A 221 -12.86 -18.30 -3.47
N LYS A 222 -13.66 -19.31 -3.84
CA LYS A 222 -14.85 -19.71 -3.10
C LYS A 222 -14.55 -20.12 -1.66
N ASP A 223 -13.36 -20.72 -1.44
CA ASP A 223 -12.97 -21.28 -0.15
C ASP A 223 -12.13 -20.27 0.69
N ARG A 224 -12.17 -18.97 0.35
CA ARG A 224 -11.54 -17.92 1.14
C ARG A 224 -12.23 -17.76 2.50
N ASP A 225 -11.46 -17.60 3.55
CA ASP A 225 -11.95 -17.56 4.93
C ASP A 225 -11.52 -16.34 5.74
N GLY A 226 -10.81 -15.40 5.12
CA GLY A 226 -10.35 -14.18 5.77
C GLY A 226 -9.04 -13.65 5.22
N LEU A 227 -8.66 -12.46 5.67
CA LEU A 227 -7.41 -11.83 5.29
C LEU A 227 -6.21 -12.38 6.10
N ILE A 228 -5.00 -12.17 5.58
CA ILE A 228 -3.76 -12.42 6.30
C ILE A 228 -3.10 -11.04 6.56
N PRO A 229 -2.79 -10.67 7.80
CA PRO A 229 -2.14 -9.38 8.06
C PRO A 229 -0.69 -9.38 7.58
N SER A 230 -0.26 -8.24 7.05
CA SER A 230 1.09 -8.00 6.58
C SER A 230 1.43 -6.50 6.72
N GLY A 231 2.59 -6.08 6.24
CA GLY A 231 3.02 -4.69 6.29
C GLY A 231 4.34 -4.45 5.57
N GLY A 232 5.05 -3.41 6.00
CA GLY A 232 6.27 -2.92 5.37
C GLY A 232 6.22 -1.43 5.08
N GLY A 233 6.91 -0.99 4.01
CA GLY A 233 6.90 0.38 3.50
C GLY A 233 6.94 0.43 1.98
N ALA A 234 6.17 1.33 1.38
CA ALA A 234 6.19 1.60 -0.05
C ALA A 234 6.18 3.11 -0.31
N THR A 235 7.02 3.57 -1.23
CA THR A 235 7.20 4.98 -1.55
C THR A 235 7.08 5.20 -3.05
N VAL A 236 6.38 6.27 -3.42
CA VAL A 236 6.22 6.76 -4.80
C VAL A 236 6.57 8.24 -4.82
N VAL A 237 7.55 8.64 -5.62
CA VAL A 237 7.89 10.05 -5.85
C VAL A 237 7.05 10.58 -7.00
N LEU A 238 6.26 11.61 -6.71
CA LEU A 238 5.45 12.34 -7.68
C LEU A 238 6.07 13.69 -7.98
N GLU A 239 6.10 14.05 -9.26
CA GLU A 239 6.55 15.37 -9.70
C GLU A 239 5.60 15.96 -10.74
N SER A 240 5.56 17.30 -10.83
CA SER A 240 4.98 17.92 -12.01
C SER A 240 5.85 17.58 -13.24
N LEU A 241 5.20 17.31 -14.37
CA LEU A 241 5.91 16.98 -15.62
C LEU A 241 6.96 18.04 -15.97
N GLU A 242 6.62 19.31 -15.75
CA GLU A 242 7.50 20.45 -16.05
C GLU A 242 8.81 20.39 -15.26
N ILE A 243 8.73 20.12 -13.94
CA ILE A 243 9.93 20.04 -13.10
C ILE A 243 10.73 18.78 -13.41
N ALA A 244 10.06 17.63 -13.60
CA ALA A 244 10.71 16.39 -13.97
C ALA A 244 11.51 16.53 -15.29
N GLN A 245 10.91 17.12 -16.31
CA GLN A 245 11.60 17.40 -17.58
C GLN A 245 12.73 18.40 -17.44
N LYS A 246 12.52 19.51 -16.70
CA LYS A 246 13.53 20.56 -16.49
C LYS A 246 14.81 20.03 -15.85
N ARG A 247 14.68 19.08 -14.90
CA ARG A 247 15.85 18.45 -14.23
C ARG A 247 16.36 17.20 -14.94
N GLY A 248 15.77 16.80 -16.07
CA GLY A 248 16.16 15.60 -16.80
C GLY A 248 15.84 14.29 -16.09
N ALA A 249 14.77 14.26 -15.29
CA ALA A 249 14.34 13.05 -14.59
C ALA A 249 13.96 11.92 -15.53
N HIS A 250 14.28 10.69 -15.15
CA HIS A 250 13.70 9.51 -15.81
C HIS A 250 12.24 9.32 -15.37
N ILE A 251 11.31 9.61 -16.30
CA ILE A 251 9.88 9.50 -16.03
C ILE A 251 9.45 8.05 -16.23
N LEU A 252 8.84 7.45 -15.21
CA LEU A 252 8.42 6.05 -15.21
C LEU A 252 7.00 5.88 -15.74
N ALA A 253 6.08 6.74 -15.29
CA ALA A 253 4.66 6.72 -15.66
C ALA A 253 4.00 8.06 -15.34
N GLU A 254 2.72 8.19 -15.65
CA GLU A 254 1.87 9.33 -15.32
C GLU A 254 0.67 8.87 -14.49
N VAL A 255 0.40 9.53 -13.36
CA VAL A 255 -0.87 9.38 -12.65
C VAL A 255 -1.89 10.24 -13.38
N ILE A 256 -2.92 9.62 -13.94
CA ILE A 256 -3.90 10.31 -14.78
C ILE A 256 -5.28 10.44 -14.16
N GLY A 257 -5.59 9.62 -13.14
CA GLY A 257 -6.90 9.65 -12.49
C GLY A 257 -6.87 9.22 -11.04
N TYR A 258 -7.66 9.90 -10.24
CA TYR A 258 -7.92 9.58 -8.85
C TYR A 258 -9.40 9.73 -8.55
N GLY A 259 -10.00 8.64 -8.05
CA GLY A 259 -11.38 8.61 -7.59
C GLY A 259 -11.46 8.22 -6.13
N PHE A 260 -12.42 8.78 -5.42
CA PHE A 260 -12.67 8.48 -4.02
C PHE A 260 -14.16 8.54 -3.71
N SER A 261 -14.56 7.83 -2.66
CA SER A 261 -15.94 7.86 -2.16
C SER A 261 -15.99 7.36 -0.71
N SER A 262 -17.12 7.55 -0.05
CA SER A 262 -17.43 6.90 1.22
C SER A 262 -18.75 6.15 1.10
N ASN A 263 -18.82 4.94 1.68
CA ASN A 263 -20.09 4.17 1.68
C ASN A 263 -21.18 4.87 2.52
N GLY A 264 -20.81 5.38 3.70
CA GLY A 264 -21.73 6.09 4.60
C GLY A 264 -22.78 5.20 5.26
N GLU A 265 -22.61 3.87 5.26
CA GLU A 265 -23.60 2.91 5.73
C GLU A 265 -23.14 2.18 7.00
N HIS A 266 -22.14 1.32 6.91
CA HIS A 266 -21.69 0.48 8.01
C HIS A 266 -20.17 0.52 8.14
N ILE A 267 -19.64 0.43 9.38
CA ILE A 267 -18.21 0.58 9.64
C ILE A 267 -17.36 -0.55 9.02
N SER A 268 -17.87 -1.76 8.94
CA SER A 268 -17.13 -2.94 8.47
C SER A 268 -17.78 -3.69 7.31
N ASN A 269 -19.09 -3.49 7.04
CA ASN A 269 -19.74 -4.18 5.94
C ASN A 269 -19.48 -3.46 4.62
N PRO A 270 -18.88 -4.16 3.63
CA PRO A 270 -18.63 -3.56 2.32
C PRO A 270 -19.93 -3.35 1.55
N THR A 271 -19.94 -2.37 0.66
CA THR A 271 -21.04 -2.10 -0.27
C THR A 271 -20.53 -2.02 -1.70
N VAL A 272 -21.39 -2.26 -2.68
CA VAL A 272 -21.02 -2.18 -4.11
C VAL A 272 -20.97 -0.73 -4.59
N ASN A 273 -21.92 0.10 -4.14
CA ASN A 273 -22.10 1.46 -4.64
C ASN A 273 -20.90 2.39 -4.35
N GLY A 274 -20.28 2.28 -3.16
CA GLY A 274 -19.09 3.08 -2.82
C GLY A 274 -17.94 2.85 -3.80
N PRO A 275 -17.45 1.60 -3.94
CA PRO A 275 -16.47 1.22 -4.96
C PRO A 275 -16.84 1.69 -6.39
N VAL A 276 -18.08 1.47 -6.84
CA VAL A 276 -18.53 1.92 -8.17
C VAL A 276 -18.37 3.43 -8.36
N ARG A 277 -18.71 4.23 -7.34
CA ARG A 277 -18.54 5.70 -7.41
C ARG A 277 -17.06 6.09 -7.48
N SER A 278 -16.20 5.44 -6.70
CA SER A 278 -14.75 5.66 -6.75
C SER A 278 -14.18 5.34 -8.12
N LEU A 279 -14.52 4.17 -8.68
CA LEU A 279 -14.10 3.73 -10.01
C LEU A 279 -14.53 4.72 -11.11
N ARG A 280 -15.81 5.08 -11.13
CA ARG A 280 -16.35 6.02 -12.13
C ARG A 280 -15.73 7.41 -12.01
N MET A 281 -15.45 7.86 -10.78
CA MET A 281 -14.78 9.14 -10.55
C MET A 281 -13.33 9.10 -11.07
N ALA A 282 -12.58 8.02 -10.83
CA ALA A 282 -11.21 7.86 -11.33
C ALA A 282 -11.17 7.86 -12.87
N LEU A 283 -12.06 7.11 -13.53
CA LEU A 283 -12.18 7.07 -14.99
C LEU A 283 -12.54 8.45 -15.57
N LYS A 284 -13.46 9.17 -14.93
CA LYS A 284 -13.83 10.54 -15.32
C LYS A 284 -12.68 11.51 -15.17
N ASP A 285 -11.92 11.44 -14.05
CA ASP A 285 -10.77 12.32 -13.81
C ASP A 285 -9.64 12.04 -14.79
N ALA A 286 -9.43 10.76 -15.15
CA ALA A 286 -8.46 10.34 -16.15
C ALA A 286 -8.88 10.67 -17.59
N GLY A 287 -10.16 10.90 -17.85
CA GLY A 287 -10.70 11.12 -19.20
C GLY A 287 -10.58 9.89 -20.09
N VAL A 288 -10.71 8.67 -19.53
CA VAL A 288 -10.59 7.41 -20.27
C VAL A 288 -11.84 6.55 -20.11
N ASP A 289 -12.14 5.77 -21.16
CA ASP A 289 -13.18 4.75 -21.11
C ASP A 289 -12.71 3.51 -20.31
N PRO A 290 -13.63 2.75 -19.69
CA PRO A 290 -13.29 1.49 -19.03
C PRO A 290 -12.48 0.52 -19.92
N ALA A 291 -12.75 0.50 -21.23
CA ALA A 291 -12.06 -0.35 -22.19
C ALA A 291 -10.55 0.00 -22.38
N ALA A 292 -10.12 1.18 -21.95
CA ALA A 292 -8.72 1.58 -22.00
C ALA A 292 -7.86 0.98 -20.87
N ILE A 293 -8.48 0.36 -19.85
CA ILE A 293 -7.78 -0.26 -18.73
C ILE A 293 -7.30 -1.64 -19.15
N ASP A 294 -5.98 -1.84 -19.14
CA ASP A 294 -5.34 -3.11 -19.50
C ASP A 294 -5.25 -4.11 -18.36
N TYR A 295 -5.27 -3.62 -17.10
CA TYR A 295 -5.10 -4.42 -15.91
C TYR A 295 -5.71 -3.73 -14.68
N ILE A 296 -6.30 -4.52 -13.78
CA ILE A 296 -6.78 -4.07 -12.48
C ILE A 296 -6.05 -4.81 -11.37
N ASN A 297 -5.35 -4.09 -10.49
CA ASN A 297 -4.90 -4.60 -9.20
C ASN A 297 -6.03 -4.39 -8.20
N ALA A 298 -6.69 -5.48 -7.84
CA ALA A 298 -7.87 -5.45 -7.00
C ALA A 298 -7.49 -5.30 -5.52
N HIS A 299 -8.35 -4.64 -4.76
CA HIS A 299 -8.23 -4.61 -3.30
C HIS A 299 -8.36 -5.99 -2.67
N ALA A 300 -9.23 -6.83 -3.18
CA ALA A 300 -9.60 -8.17 -2.72
C ALA A 300 -8.66 -8.79 -1.67
N THR A 301 -9.14 -8.84 -0.42
CA THR A 301 -8.34 -9.19 0.76
C THR A 301 -8.44 -10.65 1.16
N SER A 302 -9.10 -11.49 0.35
CA SER A 302 -9.47 -12.89 0.70
C SER A 302 -10.59 -12.97 1.75
N THR A 303 -11.40 -11.91 1.90
CA THR A 303 -12.60 -11.93 2.74
C THR A 303 -13.84 -12.24 1.92
N GLN A 304 -14.80 -13.01 2.50
CA GLN A 304 -16.02 -13.41 1.80
C GLN A 304 -16.77 -12.20 1.23
N ALA A 305 -17.14 -11.26 2.08
CA ALA A 305 -17.98 -10.12 1.70
C ALA A 305 -17.23 -9.06 0.89
N GLY A 306 -15.96 -8.78 1.24
CA GLY A 306 -15.14 -7.75 0.57
C GLY A 306 -14.91 -8.08 -0.89
N ASP A 307 -14.42 -9.28 -1.16
CA ASP A 307 -14.11 -9.73 -2.51
C ASP A 307 -15.37 -9.86 -3.39
N ALA A 308 -16.49 -10.34 -2.83
CA ALA A 308 -17.77 -10.40 -3.55
C ALA A 308 -18.30 -9.00 -3.91
N SER A 309 -18.18 -8.04 -2.99
CA SER A 309 -18.57 -6.64 -3.24
C SER A 309 -17.73 -6.00 -4.34
N GLU A 310 -16.40 -6.19 -4.31
CA GLU A 310 -15.51 -5.68 -5.35
C GLU A 310 -15.77 -6.35 -6.69
N ALA A 311 -15.97 -7.68 -6.73
CA ALA A 311 -16.29 -8.38 -7.97
C ALA A 311 -17.54 -7.80 -8.65
N LYS A 312 -18.61 -7.55 -7.89
CA LYS A 312 -19.83 -6.92 -8.40
C LYS A 312 -19.57 -5.49 -8.92
N ALA A 313 -18.78 -4.70 -8.18
CA ALA A 313 -18.44 -3.35 -8.59
C ALA A 313 -17.63 -3.32 -9.90
N LEU A 314 -16.66 -4.24 -10.05
CA LEU A 314 -15.87 -4.38 -11.27
C LEU A 314 -16.74 -4.79 -12.45
N VAL A 315 -17.65 -5.76 -12.28
CA VAL A 315 -18.58 -6.17 -13.34
C VAL A 315 -19.50 -5.02 -13.74
N GLU A 316 -20.00 -4.22 -12.78
CA GLU A 316 -20.89 -3.08 -13.08
C GLU A 316 -20.19 -1.99 -13.90
N VAL A 317 -18.90 -1.76 -13.66
CA VAL A 317 -18.16 -0.66 -14.32
C VAL A 317 -17.50 -1.13 -15.60
N PHE A 318 -16.93 -2.33 -15.64
CA PHE A 318 -16.11 -2.81 -16.75
C PHE A 318 -16.81 -3.88 -17.62
N GLY A 319 -17.86 -4.53 -17.08
CA GLY A 319 -18.49 -5.68 -17.72
C GLY A 319 -17.79 -7.01 -17.40
N GLU A 320 -18.46 -8.13 -17.71
CA GLU A 320 -17.95 -9.47 -17.41
C GLU A 320 -16.71 -9.83 -18.26
N LYS A 321 -15.64 -10.30 -17.62
CA LYS A 321 -14.38 -10.79 -18.23
C LYS A 321 -13.73 -9.84 -19.27
N LYS A 322 -13.87 -8.55 -19.06
CA LYS A 322 -13.35 -7.56 -20.02
C LYS A 322 -11.91 -7.13 -19.73
N VAL A 323 -11.52 -7.11 -18.46
CA VAL A 323 -10.21 -6.64 -18.02
C VAL A 323 -9.56 -7.71 -17.16
N PRO A 324 -8.28 -8.06 -17.38
CA PRO A 324 -7.54 -8.94 -16.48
C PRO A 324 -7.46 -8.35 -15.06
N VAL A 325 -7.75 -9.18 -14.06
CA VAL A 325 -7.75 -8.81 -12.64
C VAL A 325 -6.84 -9.75 -11.85
N SER A 326 -6.02 -9.21 -10.98
CA SER A 326 -5.39 -10.00 -9.91
C SER A 326 -5.30 -9.17 -8.64
N SER A 327 -5.27 -9.84 -7.49
CA SER A 327 -4.91 -9.23 -6.22
C SER A 327 -3.54 -9.72 -5.79
N THR A 328 -2.58 -8.79 -5.70
CA THR A 328 -1.24 -9.10 -5.20
C THR A 328 -1.26 -9.54 -3.73
N LYS A 329 -2.36 -9.28 -3.00
CA LYS A 329 -2.57 -9.78 -1.63
C LYS A 329 -2.64 -11.31 -1.55
N SER A 330 -2.86 -12.00 -2.66
CA SER A 330 -2.68 -13.45 -2.71
C SER A 330 -1.27 -13.91 -2.30
N MET A 331 -0.25 -13.07 -2.55
CA MET A 331 1.16 -13.31 -2.23
C MET A 331 1.61 -12.58 -0.96
N THR A 332 1.16 -11.34 -0.77
CA THR A 332 1.64 -10.47 0.31
C THR A 332 0.81 -10.56 1.59
N GLY A 333 -0.42 -11.06 1.51
CA GLY A 333 -1.41 -10.77 2.52
C GLY A 333 -1.87 -9.30 2.42
N HIS A 334 -2.59 -8.84 3.43
CA HIS A 334 -3.09 -7.47 3.47
C HIS A 334 -2.13 -6.56 4.24
N GLU A 335 -1.43 -5.71 3.52
CA GLU A 335 -0.43 -4.77 4.04
C GLU A 335 -1.08 -3.52 4.69
N CYS A 336 -2.34 -3.58 5.04
CA CYS A 336 -3.13 -2.57 5.76
C CYS A 336 -2.94 -1.14 5.18
N TRP A 337 -2.36 -0.24 5.96
CA TRP A 337 -2.18 1.18 5.59
C TRP A 337 -1.18 1.40 4.45
N MET A 338 -0.29 0.45 4.24
CA MET A 338 0.67 0.45 3.14
C MET A 338 0.05 -0.01 1.81
N ALA A 339 -0.97 -0.88 1.84
CA ALA A 339 -1.44 -1.68 0.71
C ALA A 339 -1.64 -0.89 -0.58
N GLY A 340 -2.35 0.25 -0.53
CA GLY A 340 -2.59 1.04 -1.73
C GLY A 340 -1.34 1.64 -2.37
N ALA A 341 -0.29 1.88 -1.59
CA ALA A 341 1.00 2.35 -2.11
C ALA A 341 1.83 1.20 -2.68
N SER A 342 1.89 0.06 -1.97
CA SER A 342 2.59 -1.13 -2.47
C SER A 342 2.00 -1.65 -3.77
N GLU A 343 0.68 -1.65 -3.90
CA GLU A 343 -0.03 -2.08 -5.12
C GLU A 343 0.27 -1.20 -6.33
N ILE A 344 0.47 0.10 -6.14
CA ILE A 344 1.00 0.97 -7.21
C ILE A 344 2.42 0.54 -7.58
N VAL A 345 3.32 0.31 -6.60
CA VAL A 345 4.69 -0.16 -6.89
C VAL A 345 4.68 -1.50 -7.60
N TYR A 346 3.87 -2.47 -7.14
CA TYR A 346 3.73 -3.78 -7.79
C TYR A 346 3.21 -3.67 -9.22
N SER A 347 2.18 -2.86 -9.45
CA SER A 347 1.61 -2.63 -10.78
C SER A 347 2.59 -1.91 -11.71
N MET A 348 3.39 -0.98 -11.19
CA MET A 348 4.47 -0.32 -11.92
C MET A 348 5.56 -1.32 -12.34
N ILE A 349 5.97 -2.22 -11.45
CA ILE A 349 6.93 -3.30 -11.79
C ILE A 349 6.37 -4.18 -12.92
N MET A 350 5.10 -4.57 -12.82
CA MET A 350 4.43 -5.35 -13.87
C MET A 350 4.38 -4.59 -15.20
N MET A 351 3.98 -3.31 -15.19
CA MET A 351 3.93 -2.45 -16.39
C MET A 351 5.30 -2.30 -17.05
N GLN A 352 6.34 -2.06 -16.27
CA GLN A 352 7.71 -1.86 -16.78
C GLN A 352 8.31 -3.13 -17.37
N ASN A 353 7.93 -4.30 -16.85
CA ASN A 353 8.49 -5.59 -17.25
C ASN A 353 7.55 -6.43 -18.15
N GLY A 354 6.39 -5.91 -18.54
CA GLY A 354 5.50 -6.54 -19.52
C GLY A 354 4.82 -7.81 -19.07
N PHE A 355 4.41 -7.91 -17.79
CA PHE A 355 3.67 -9.07 -17.29
C PHE A 355 2.59 -8.66 -16.29
N ILE A 356 1.63 -9.57 -16.04
CA ILE A 356 0.69 -9.50 -14.92
C ILE A 356 1.02 -10.64 -13.95
N ALA A 357 1.22 -10.31 -12.67
CA ALA A 357 1.43 -11.27 -11.61
C ALA A 357 0.16 -12.10 -11.34
N PRO A 358 0.30 -13.39 -10.98
CA PRO A 358 -0.85 -14.25 -10.75
C PRO A 358 -1.59 -13.85 -9.46
N ASN A 359 -2.90 -14.07 -9.46
CA ASN A 359 -3.70 -14.21 -8.27
C ASN A 359 -3.55 -15.67 -7.80
N ILE A 360 -2.49 -15.94 -7.02
CA ILE A 360 -2.23 -17.31 -6.57
C ILE A 360 -3.38 -17.82 -5.69
N ASN A 361 -3.51 -19.17 -5.59
CA ASN A 361 -4.51 -19.84 -4.78
C ASN A 361 -5.98 -19.70 -5.25
N PHE A 362 -6.23 -19.02 -6.37
CA PHE A 362 -7.57 -18.98 -6.98
C PHE A 362 -7.81 -20.25 -7.80
N GLN A 363 -8.55 -21.19 -7.24
CA GLN A 363 -8.88 -22.50 -7.84
C GLN A 363 -10.36 -22.60 -8.18
N ASN A 364 -11.22 -22.29 -7.21
CA ASN A 364 -12.65 -22.46 -7.25
C ASN A 364 -13.36 -21.11 -7.33
N PRO A 365 -13.92 -20.71 -8.48
CA PRO A 365 -14.70 -19.48 -8.55
C PRO A 365 -16.03 -19.63 -7.79
N ASP A 366 -16.49 -18.55 -7.16
CA ASP A 366 -17.87 -18.38 -6.73
C ASP A 366 -18.71 -17.69 -7.83
N GLU A 367 -20.00 -17.40 -7.57
CA GLU A 367 -20.93 -16.80 -8.54
C GLU A 367 -20.43 -15.43 -9.03
N ASP A 368 -19.82 -14.63 -8.16
CA ASP A 368 -19.38 -13.27 -8.49
C ASP A 368 -17.99 -13.28 -9.15
N SER A 369 -17.05 -14.04 -8.62
CA SER A 369 -15.69 -14.11 -9.17
C SER A 369 -15.62 -14.85 -10.52
N ALA A 370 -16.56 -15.73 -10.82
CA ALA A 370 -16.68 -16.39 -12.12
C ALA A 370 -16.92 -15.41 -13.28
N LYS A 371 -17.39 -14.21 -12.98
CA LYS A 371 -17.63 -13.12 -13.95
C LYS A 371 -16.39 -12.27 -14.23
N LEU A 372 -15.28 -12.48 -13.51
CA LEU A 372 -14.03 -11.76 -13.69
C LEU A 372 -13.02 -12.56 -14.53
N ASP A 373 -12.11 -11.88 -15.21
CA ASP A 373 -10.92 -12.47 -15.85
C ASP A 373 -9.76 -12.53 -14.84
N ILE A 374 -9.86 -13.46 -13.87
CA ILE A 374 -8.83 -13.61 -12.83
C ILE A 374 -7.59 -14.27 -13.43
N VAL A 375 -6.45 -13.60 -13.31
CA VAL A 375 -5.14 -14.09 -13.79
C VAL A 375 -4.60 -15.13 -12.83
N LYS A 376 -4.65 -16.43 -13.21
CA LYS A 376 -4.24 -17.55 -12.36
C LYS A 376 -2.75 -17.89 -12.41
N THR A 377 -2.11 -17.56 -13.51
CA THR A 377 -0.68 -17.77 -13.74
C THR A 377 -0.07 -16.50 -14.29
N SER A 378 1.23 -16.27 -14.05
CA SER A 378 1.93 -15.13 -14.63
C SER A 378 1.68 -15.06 -16.14
N LYS A 379 1.27 -13.89 -16.63
CA LYS A 379 0.84 -13.68 -18.01
C LYS A 379 1.64 -12.54 -18.63
N GLU A 380 2.32 -12.80 -19.74
CA GLU A 380 2.90 -11.72 -20.54
C GLU A 380 1.80 -10.77 -21.06
N LYS A 381 1.96 -9.50 -20.78
CA LYS A 381 1.01 -8.46 -21.16
C LYS A 381 1.70 -7.10 -21.17
N ASN A 382 1.64 -6.42 -22.30
CA ASN A 382 1.98 -4.99 -22.33
C ASN A 382 0.84 -4.21 -21.64
N ILE A 383 1.16 -3.57 -20.54
CA ILE A 383 0.23 -2.76 -19.74
C ILE A 383 0.53 -1.29 -20.08
N ASN A 384 -0.41 -0.60 -20.73
CA ASN A 384 -0.30 0.82 -20.99
C ASN A 384 -1.05 1.64 -19.93
N VAL A 385 -2.17 1.12 -19.43
CA VAL A 385 -2.97 1.77 -18.39
C VAL A 385 -3.41 0.70 -17.37
N PHE A 386 -3.10 0.92 -16.12
CA PHE A 386 -3.65 0.09 -15.05
C PHE A 386 -4.47 0.90 -14.05
N LEU A 387 -5.36 0.21 -13.34
CA LEU A 387 -6.14 0.73 -12.24
C LEU A 387 -5.81 -0.06 -10.96
N SER A 388 -5.67 0.64 -9.83
CA SER A 388 -5.47 0.03 -8.51
C SER A 388 -6.55 0.50 -7.56
N ASN A 389 -7.17 -0.44 -6.84
CA ASN A 389 -8.26 -0.20 -5.88
C ASN A 389 -7.79 -0.37 -4.45
N SER A 390 -8.32 0.47 -3.56
CA SER A 390 -8.18 0.31 -2.11
C SER A 390 -9.51 0.66 -1.43
N PHE A 391 -10.10 -0.32 -0.73
CA PHE A 391 -11.40 -0.18 -0.06
C PHE A 391 -11.23 -0.49 1.42
N GLY A 392 -11.39 0.52 2.28
CA GLY A 392 -11.09 0.43 3.70
C GLY A 392 -12.30 0.32 4.60
N PHE A 393 -12.08 -0.15 5.83
CA PHE A 393 -13.07 -0.03 6.89
C PHE A 393 -13.53 1.43 7.05
N GLY A 394 -14.75 1.63 7.54
CA GLY A 394 -15.42 2.94 7.51
C GLY A 394 -15.99 3.29 6.13
N GLY A 395 -15.80 2.40 5.12
CA GLY A 395 -16.30 2.58 3.77
C GLY A 395 -15.53 3.60 2.95
N THR A 396 -14.29 3.90 3.32
CA THR A 396 -13.41 4.76 2.50
C THR A 396 -12.90 4.00 1.29
N ASN A 397 -13.10 4.55 0.10
CA ASN A 397 -12.75 3.94 -1.18
C ASN A 397 -11.83 4.86 -1.97
N SER A 398 -10.78 4.28 -2.56
CA SER A 398 -9.83 4.94 -3.43
C SER A 398 -9.57 4.10 -4.68
N SER A 399 -9.54 4.75 -5.84
CA SER A 399 -9.16 4.14 -7.13
C SER A 399 -8.17 5.06 -7.82
N LEU A 400 -7.01 4.54 -8.21
CA LEU A 400 -5.95 5.26 -8.90
C LEU A 400 -5.77 4.69 -10.30
N ILE A 401 -5.58 5.56 -11.31
CA ILE A 401 -5.28 5.18 -12.69
C ILE A 401 -3.92 5.73 -13.07
N VAL A 402 -3.05 4.84 -13.52
CA VAL A 402 -1.68 5.15 -13.94
C VAL A 402 -1.49 4.72 -15.39
N ARG A 403 -0.87 5.58 -16.17
CA ARG A 403 -0.56 5.37 -17.59
C ARG A 403 0.95 5.32 -17.80
N LYS A 404 1.39 4.38 -18.65
CA LYS A 404 2.78 4.27 -19.10
C LYS A 404 3.22 5.57 -19.73
N TRP A 405 4.41 6.03 -19.34
CA TRP A 405 5.00 7.22 -19.97
C TRP A 405 5.41 6.92 -21.41
N ILE A 406 4.98 7.79 -22.31
CA ILE A 406 5.41 7.82 -23.72
C ILE A 406 5.96 9.24 -23.93
N PRO A 407 7.27 9.38 -24.23
CA PRO A 407 7.93 10.68 -24.41
C PRO A 407 7.31 11.57 -25.47
#